data_65a6d634bd0685b44d44b0cb6bcea0e6
#
_entry.id   65a6d634bd0685b44d44b0cb6bcea0e6
#
_cell.length_a   1.000
_cell.length_b   1.000
_cell.length_c   1.000
_cell.angle_alpha   90.00
_cell.angle_beta   90.00
_cell.angle_gamma   90.00
#
_symmetry.space_group_name_H-M   'P 1'
#
loop_
_entity.id
_entity.type
_entity.pdbx_description
1 polymer ?
#
loop_
_entity_poly.entity_id
_entity_poly.type
_entity_poly.pdbx_seq_one_letter_code
_entity_poly.pdbx_strand_id
1 'polypeptide(L)'
;MKQLLLLIAILLPFPVIALSSAQQVSSANPSVRAITAFVRLDKNTWEKQIAEALIVLRKTQKEFESSGYQVESVRIVTQPVAELVAGMGEDEALAFLTRLDQLSAKENFLPNVGPGMMHDSDDPATMHVLERALATLPNLEANTIIADDAGIHWKTIRRTAELVKYVAEHSERGQGTFNFTATAMLKPLGPFYPGAYHTSAGKQFAIGFEGAGVVAEVFARDKGNAEAATTDLTAALTKHAKVAERIGNRVAAETRWSFVGVDPTPAPLGEVSIGTAIENFTGAKFGSSGTLTAARIITAAVKAVPVKQTGYAGLMVPVMEDKVLAQRWAESTYNVDSLLAYSAVCGTGLDTVPLPDDISVEQMERIYSDVASLALKWNKPLSARLQPVPGKKAGEMTDYQDPYLFNTTIHQVP
;
A
#
# COMPACT_ATOMS: atom_id res chain seq x y z
N MET A 1 59.75 1.90 -41.86
CA MET A 1 59.04 0.68 -41.48
C MET A 1 58.47 0.90 -40.07
N LYS A 2 57.17 1.29 -39.97
CA LYS A 2 56.44 1.41 -38.70
C LYS A 2 55.32 0.36 -38.75
N GLN A 3 55.39 -0.63 -37.93
CA GLN A 3 54.33 -1.65 -37.75
C GLN A 3 53.18 -1.04 -37.01
N LEU A 4 51.98 -1.12 -37.60
CA LEU A 4 50.72 -0.72 -37.05
C LEU A 4 50.09 -1.98 -36.37
N LEU A 5 50.02 -1.98 -35.04
CA LEU A 5 49.34 -3.03 -34.27
C LEU A 5 47.84 -2.72 -34.28
N LEU A 6 47.09 -3.60 -34.91
CA LEU A 6 45.61 -3.54 -34.94
C LEU A 6 45.10 -4.30 -33.69
N LEU A 7 44.51 -3.59 -32.72
CA LEU A 7 43.81 -4.19 -31.60
C LEU A 7 42.40 -4.58 -32.06
N ILE A 8 42.15 -5.86 -32.18
CA ILE A 8 40.80 -6.39 -32.41
C ILE A 8 40.10 -6.53 -31.03
N ALA A 9 39.15 -5.68 -30.75
CA ALA A 9 38.26 -5.82 -29.60
C ALA A 9 37.22 -6.92 -29.89
N ILE A 10 37.34 -8.04 -29.20
CA ILE A 10 36.36 -9.13 -29.24
C ILE A 10 35.17 -8.71 -28.36
N LEU A 11 34.07 -8.29 -28.98
CA LEU A 11 32.77 -8.14 -28.32
C LEU A 11 32.17 -9.54 -28.07
N LEU A 12 32.21 -9.96 -26.83
CA LEU A 12 31.43 -11.12 -26.39
C LEU A 12 29.95 -10.70 -26.29
N PRO A 13 29.02 -11.45 -26.88
CA PRO A 13 27.61 -11.15 -26.70
C PRO A 13 27.17 -11.54 -25.28
N PHE A 14 26.66 -10.57 -24.52
CA PHE A 14 25.91 -10.83 -23.29
C PHE A 14 24.68 -11.66 -23.64
N PRO A 15 24.36 -12.72 -22.89
CA PRO A 15 23.09 -13.40 -23.08
C PRO A 15 21.95 -12.47 -22.67
N VAL A 16 21.16 -12.06 -23.65
CA VAL A 16 19.83 -11.47 -23.43
C VAL A 16 19.00 -12.59 -22.79
N ILE A 17 18.78 -12.52 -21.49
CA ILE A 17 17.77 -13.33 -20.83
C ILE A 17 16.42 -12.85 -21.39
N ALA A 18 15.88 -13.60 -22.33
CA ALA A 18 14.52 -13.41 -22.80
C ALA A 18 13.59 -13.62 -21.59
N LEU A 19 12.97 -12.54 -21.11
CA LEU A 19 11.83 -12.62 -20.21
C LEU A 19 10.76 -13.44 -20.95
N SER A 20 10.51 -14.64 -20.43
CA SER A 20 9.52 -15.54 -20.96
C SER A 20 8.17 -14.84 -20.98
N SER A 21 7.52 -14.92 -22.12
CA SER A 21 6.14 -14.50 -22.38
C SER A 21 5.24 -14.75 -21.17
N ALA A 22 4.49 -13.71 -20.79
CA ALA A 22 3.41 -13.79 -19.81
C ALA A 22 2.57 -15.04 -20.04
N GLN A 23 2.70 -16.03 -19.17
CA GLN A 23 1.78 -17.14 -19.10
C GLN A 23 0.40 -16.56 -18.78
N GLN A 24 -0.56 -16.75 -19.67
CA GLN A 24 -1.97 -16.54 -19.39
C GLN A 24 -2.31 -17.30 -18.11
N VAL A 25 -2.59 -16.55 -17.04
CA VAL A 25 -3.03 -17.11 -15.76
C VAL A 25 -4.47 -17.57 -15.95
N SER A 26 -4.65 -18.84 -16.34
CA SER A 26 -5.95 -19.51 -16.26
C SER A 26 -6.27 -19.75 -14.78
N SER A 27 -7.42 -19.27 -14.27
CA SER A 27 -8.06 -19.62 -12.99
C SER A 27 -7.14 -19.89 -11.80
N ALA A 28 -6.03 -19.17 -11.70
CA ALA A 28 -5.14 -19.26 -10.55
C ALA A 28 -5.80 -18.62 -9.32
N ASN A 29 -5.50 -19.16 -8.13
CA ASN A 29 -5.90 -18.53 -6.89
C ASN A 29 -5.38 -17.08 -6.86
N PRO A 30 -6.09 -16.14 -6.19
CA PRO A 30 -5.57 -14.78 -5.99
C PRO A 30 -4.25 -14.84 -5.23
N SER A 31 -3.33 -13.92 -5.50
CA SER A 31 -2.11 -13.82 -4.72
C SER A 31 -2.39 -13.37 -3.29
N VAL A 32 -1.53 -13.76 -2.36
CA VAL A 32 -1.44 -13.17 -1.03
C VAL A 32 -0.53 -11.95 -1.11
N ARG A 33 -1.11 -10.75 -1.08
CA ARG A 33 -0.37 -9.48 -1.19
C ARG A 33 0.64 -9.33 -0.06
N ALA A 34 0.22 -9.69 1.15
CA ALA A 34 1.03 -9.50 2.34
C ALA A 34 0.74 -10.52 3.43
N ILE A 35 1.82 -11.00 4.05
CA ILE A 35 1.79 -11.60 5.38
C ILE A 35 2.53 -10.63 6.29
N THR A 36 1.82 -9.97 7.21
CA THR A 36 2.34 -8.85 8.00
C THR A 36 2.43 -9.23 9.46
N ALA A 37 3.63 -9.19 10.03
CA ALA A 37 3.88 -9.35 11.46
C ALA A 37 3.92 -8.00 12.15
N PHE A 38 3.43 -7.94 13.39
CA PHE A 38 3.47 -6.78 14.26
C PHE A 38 4.39 -7.09 15.44
N VAL A 39 5.48 -6.32 15.55
CA VAL A 39 6.59 -6.60 16.47
C VAL A 39 6.95 -5.36 17.27
N ARG A 40 7.06 -5.50 18.59
CA ARG A 40 7.62 -4.45 19.42
C ARG A 40 9.11 -4.70 19.60
N LEU A 41 9.94 -3.88 18.97
CA LEU A 41 11.40 -4.01 18.98
C LEU A 41 12.02 -3.39 20.22
N ASP A 42 12.97 -4.09 20.81
CA ASP A 42 13.85 -3.60 21.88
C ASP A 42 15.22 -3.26 21.29
N LYS A 43 15.80 -2.12 21.69
CA LYS A 43 17.06 -1.58 21.15
C LYS A 43 18.23 -2.58 21.16
N ASN A 44 18.27 -3.47 22.14
CA ASN A 44 19.40 -4.37 22.36
C ASN A 44 19.18 -5.74 21.69
N THR A 45 17.94 -6.09 21.31
CA THR A 45 17.56 -7.42 20.82
C THR A 45 16.76 -7.39 19.54
N TRP A 46 16.61 -6.24 18.90
CA TRP A 46 15.75 -6.02 17.74
C TRP A 46 16.05 -6.97 16.56
N GLU A 47 17.32 -7.24 16.27
CA GLU A 47 17.70 -8.18 15.18
C GLU A 47 17.21 -9.60 15.47
N LYS A 48 17.31 -10.06 16.72
CA LYS A 48 16.77 -11.35 17.15
C LYS A 48 15.25 -11.37 17.05
N GLN A 49 14.57 -10.29 17.44
CA GLN A 49 13.12 -10.18 17.36
C GLN A 49 12.63 -10.18 15.90
N ILE A 50 13.35 -9.53 14.98
CA ILE A 50 13.10 -9.61 13.54
C ILE A 50 13.27 -11.06 13.05
N ALA A 51 14.36 -11.75 13.44
CA ALA A 51 14.58 -13.14 13.05
C ALA A 51 13.46 -14.07 13.56
N GLU A 52 12.97 -13.87 14.80
CA GLU A 52 11.82 -14.61 15.34
C GLU A 52 10.53 -14.35 14.53
N ALA A 53 10.30 -13.12 14.11
CA ALA A 53 9.16 -12.76 13.26
C ALA A 53 9.26 -13.43 11.87
N LEU A 54 10.44 -13.39 11.27
CA LEU A 54 10.68 -14.00 9.96
C LEU A 54 10.43 -15.52 9.97
N ILE A 55 10.71 -16.24 11.07
CA ILE A 55 10.36 -17.66 11.19
C ILE A 55 8.86 -17.87 11.00
N VAL A 56 8.03 -17.06 11.66
CA VAL A 56 6.56 -17.14 11.56
C VAL A 56 6.07 -16.75 10.17
N LEU A 57 6.60 -15.65 9.62
CA LEU A 57 6.25 -15.16 8.29
C LEU A 57 6.59 -16.19 7.20
N ARG A 58 7.81 -16.77 7.22
CA ARG A 58 8.25 -17.80 6.25
C ARG A 58 7.46 -19.10 6.39
N LYS A 59 7.12 -19.47 7.62
CA LYS A 59 6.23 -20.61 7.85
C LYS A 59 4.86 -20.38 7.23
N THR A 60 4.28 -19.21 7.45
CA THR A 60 2.96 -18.83 6.89
C THR A 60 3.02 -18.79 5.36
N GLN A 61 4.07 -18.20 4.79
CA GLN A 61 4.32 -18.18 3.35
C GLN A 61 4.35 -19.59 2.76
N LYS A 62 5.11 -20.50 3.35
CA LYS A 62 5.22 -21.90 2.90
C LYS A 62 3.88 -22.63 2.93
N GLU A 63 3.05 -22.39 3.95
CA GLU A 63 1.69 -22.97 4.03
C GLU A 63 0.80 -22.50 2.89
N PHE A 64 0.87 -21.20 2.51
CA PHE A 64 0.18 -20.67 1.36
C PHE A 64 0.67 -21.26 0.05
N GLU A 65 1.98 -21.29 -0.18
CA GLU A 65 2.59 -21.85 -1.38
C GLU A 65 2.23 -23.32 -1.54
N SER A 66 2.25 -24.10 -0.45
CA SER A 66 1.83 -25.51 -0.45
C SER A 66 0.33 -25.67 -0.73
N SER A 67 -0.47 -24.63 -0.54
CA SER A 67 -1.91 -24.59 -0.84
C SER A 67 -2.21 -23.99 -2.23
N GLY A 68 -1.17 -23.74 -3.04
CA GLY A 68 -1.29 -23.24 -4.41
C GLY A 68 -1.50 -21.73 -4.52
N TYR A 69 -1.12 -20.93 -3.51
CA TYR A 69 -1.13 -19.48 -3.53
C TYR A 69 0.27 -18.91 -3.70
N GLN A 70 0.41 -17.87 -4.48
CA GLN A 70 1.62 -17.05 -4.49
C GLN A 70 1.59 -16.06 -3.32
N VAL A 71 2.74 -15.79 -2.72
CA VAL A 71 2.90 -14.75 -1.68
C VAL A 71 3.88 -13.72 -2.20
N GLU A 72 3.42 -12.47 -2.32
CA GLU A 72 4.22 -11.40 -2.93
C GLU A 72 5.19 -10.78 -1.94
N SER A 73 4.75 -10.57 -0.70
CA SER A 73 5.61 -9.94 0.30
C SER A 73 5.36 -10.46 1.71
N VAL A 74 6.45 -10.48 2.49
CA VAL A 74 6.38 -10.57 3.94
C VAL A 74 6.80 -9.23 4.54
N ARG A 75 6.08 -8.80 5.59
CA ARG A 75 6.14 -7.45 6.11
C ARG A 75 6.26 -7.45 7.64
N ILE A 76 7.00 -6.49 8.18
CA ILE A 76 7.14 -6.32 9.62
C ILE A 76 6.81 -4.88 10.00
N VAL A 77 5.79 -4.70 10.82
CA VAL A 77 5.39 -3.41 11.40
C VAL A 77 5.94 -3.32 12.82
N THR A 78 6.65 -2.25 13.12
CA THR A 78 7.14 -1.97 14.49
C THR A 78 6.13 -1.14 15.28
N GLN A 79 6.41 -0.89 16.55
CA GLN A 79 5.71 0.15 17.34
C GLN A 79 5.88 1.53 16.68
N PRO A 80 5.09 2.55 17.10
CA PRO A 80 5.25 3.91 16.60
C PRO A 80 6.70 4.38 16.66
N VAL A 81 7.16 5.09 15.64
CA VAL A 81 8.58 5.46 15.51
C VAL A 81 9.08 6.27 16.69
N ALA A 82 8.24 7.11 17.31
CA ALA A 82 8.59 7.86 18.51
C ALA A 82 8.99 6.93 19.67
N GLU A 83 8.33 5.78 19.81
CA GLU A 83 8.68 4.78 20.83
C GLU A 83 9.90 3.96 20.40
N LEU A 84 10.01 3.66 19.11
CA LEU A 84 11.11 2.87 18.56
C LEU A 84 12.46 3.56 18.74
N VAL A 85 12.52 4.87 18.50
CA VAL A 85 13.76 5.67 18.60
C VAL A 85 13.86 6.48 19.91
N ALA A 86 12.99 6.21 20.88
CA ALA A 86 12.97 6.97 22.16
C ALA A 86 14.34 7.03 22.84
N GLY A 87 14.81 8.24 23.18
CA GLY A 87 16.11 8.50 23.80
C GLY A 87 17.31 8.42 22.86
N MET A 88 17.11 8.31 21.55
CA MET A 88 18.13 8.49 20.52
C MET A 88 18.13 9.96 20.05
N GLY A 89 19.31 10.49 19.74
CA GLY A 89 19.40 11.72 18.97
C GLY A 89 19.01 11.46 17.51
N GLU A 90 18.76 12.54 16.74
CA GLU A 90 18.29 12.42 15.34
C GLU A 90 19.21 11.56 14.46
N ASP A 91 20.53 11.79 14.53
CA ASP A 91 21.48 11.01 13.73
C ASP A 91 21.59 9.55 14.19
N GLU A 92 21.45 9.28 15.49
CA GLU A 92 21.41 7.91 16.03
C GLU A 92 20.13 7.19 15.56
N ALA A 93 18.99 7.86 15.61
CA ALA A 93 17.72 7.33 15.13
C ALA A 93 17.79 7.01 13.62
N LEU A 94 18.33 7.92 12.81
CA LEU A 94 18.53 7.68 11.38
C LEU A 94 19.49 6.51 11.13
N ALA A 95 20.58 6.40 11.87
CA ALA A 95 21.52 5.28 11.75
C ALA A 95 20.86 3.94 12.15
N PHE A 96 19.97 3.95 13.15
CA PHE A 96 19.18 2.76 13.51
C PHE A 96 18.23 2.34 12.38
N LEU A 97 17.46 3.29 11.82
CA LEU A 97 16.54 3.04 10.71
C LEU A 97 17.29 2.56 9.46
N THR A 98 18.47 3.11 9.19
CA THR A 98 19.35 2.66 8.09
C THR A 98 19.75 1.20 8.26
N ARG A 99 20.11 0.77 9.47
CA ARG A 99 20.43 -0.65 9.75
C ARG A 99 19.21 -1.55 9.59
N LEU A 100 18.03 -1.07 9.99
CA LEU A 100 16.78 -1.82 9.80
C LEU A 100 16.46 -2.00 8.31
N ASP A 101 16.61 -0.95 7.50
CA ASP A 101 16.41 -0.98 6.06
C ASP A 101 17.41 -1.93 5.37
N GLN A 102 18.70 -1.86 5.74
CA GLN A 102 19.73 -2.79 5.24
C GLN A 102 19.44 -4.25 5.61
N LEU A 103 18.98 -4.50 6.83
CA LEU A 103 18.58 -5.85 7.26
C LEU A 103 17.35 -6.32 6.46
N SER A 104 16.42 -5.44 6.18
CA SER A 104 15.22 -5.76 5.41
C SER A 104 15.56 -6.18 3.97
N ALA A 105 16.46 -5.46 3.32
CA ALA A 105 16.96 -5.84 1.99
C ALA A 105 17.68 -7.20 2.00
N LYS A 106 18.54 -7.43 2.99
CA LYS A 106 19.27 -8.68 3.14
C LYS A 106 18.35 -9.89 3.38
N GLU A 107 17.37 -9.72 4.26
CA GLU A 107 16.47 -10.81 4.67
C GLU A 107 15.17 -10.84 3.84
N ASN A 108 15.03 -9.98 2.83
CA ASN A 108 13.88 -9.88 1.93
C ASN A 108 12.54 -9.79 2.68
N PHE A 109 12.35 -8.69 3.41
CA PHE A 109 11.07 -8.27 4.00
C PHE A 109 10.92 -6.75 3.88
N LEU A 110 9.71 -6.24 4.00
CA LEU A 110 9.44 -4.79 4.02
C LEU A 110 9.20 -4.33 5.46
N PRO A 111 9.95 -3.33 5.96
CA PRO A 111 9.74 -2.77 7.28
C PRO A 111 8.82 -1.55 7.23
N ASN A 112 7.90 -1.44 8.18
CA ASN A 112 7.13 -0.23 8.44
C ASN A 112 7.32 0.17 9.91
N VAL A 113 7.78 1.40 10.13
CA VAL A 113 8.11 1.87 11.48
C VAL A 113 6.93 2.52 12.20
N GLY A 114 5.71 2.26 11.71
CA GLY A 114 4.49 2.78 12.30
C GLY A 114 4.31 4.28 12.11
N PRO A 115 3.39 4.91 12.84
CA PRO A 115 3.10 6.32 12.68
C PRO A 115 4.20 7.23 13.27
N GLY A 116 4.49 8.31 12.53
CA GLY A 116 5.31 9.41 13.00
C GLY A 116 4.61 10.25 14.06
N MET A 117 3.33 10.54 13.84
CA MET A 117 2.41 11.16 14.79
C MET A 117 1.07 10.44 14.76
N MET A 118 0.45 10.32 15.93
CA MET A 118 -0.89 9.75 16.11
C MET A 118 -1.90 10.80 16.58
N HIS A 119 -1.42 11.85 17.26
CA HIS A 119 -2.25 12.90 17.83
C HIS A 119 -1.54 14.26 17.72
N ASP A 120 -2.30 15.34 17.83
CA ASP A 120 -1.79 16.73 17.83
C ASP A 120 -0.90 17.07 19.02
N SER A 121 -0.91 16.25 20.07
CA SER A 121 -0.07 16.40 21.26
C SER A 121 1.29 15.73 21.13
N ASP A 122 1.52 14.91 20.10
CA ASP A 122 2.77 14.19 19.91
C ASP A 122 3.91 15.15 19.53
N ASP A 123 5.13 14.78 19.92
CA ASP A 123 6.33 15.55 19.60
C ASP A 123 6.62 15.44 18.09
N PRO A 124 6.62 16.55 17.34
CA PRO A 124 6.89 16.54 15.92
C PRO A 124 8.36 16.22 15.56
N ALA A 125 9.27 16.13 16.52
CA ALA A 125 10.69 15.85 16.25
C ALA A 125 10.90 14.53 15.48
N THR A 126 10.05 13.53 15.73
CA THR A 126 10.10 12.26 14.99
C THR A 126 9.76 12.40 13.52
N MET A 127 9.00 13.43 13.12
CA MET A 127 8.70 13.70 11.70
C MET A 127 9.98 14.09 10.94
N HIS A 128 10.91 14.84 11.56
CA HIS A 128 12.21 15.18 10.94
C HIS A 128 13.09 13.93 10.71
N VAL A 129 13.06 12.97 11.62
CA VAL A 129 13.74 11.68 11.42
C VAL A 129 13.13 10.93 10.23
N LEU A 130 11.78 10.90 10.12
CA LEU A 130 11.08 10.25 9.01
C LEU A 130 11.30 10.97 7.68
N GLU A 131 11.33 12.30 7.63
CA GLU A 131 11.67 13.09 6.44
C GLU A 131 12.98 12.61 5.84
N ARG A 132 14.05 12.53 6.66
CA ARG A 132 15.37 12.08 6.21
C ARG A 132 15.40 10.60 5.85
N ALA A 133 14.73 9.76 6.64
CA ALA A 133 14.68 8.33 6.40
C ALA A 133 13.95 7.99 5.09
N LEU A 134 12.74 8.50 4.88
CA LEU A 134 11.96 8.24 3.67
C LEU A 134 12.57 8.84 2.40
N ALA A 135 13.34 9.93 2.54
CA ALA A 135 14.07 10.50 1.40
C ALA A 135 15.25 9.65 0.94
N THR A 136 15.79 8.76 1.79
CA THR A 136 17.06 8.07 1.53
C THR A 136 17.02 6.54 1.64
N LEU A 137 16.03 5.98 2.34
CA LEU A 137 15.91 4.53 2.59
C LEU A 137 14.82 3.92 1.70
N PRO A 138 15.20 3.02 0.77
CA PRO A 138 14.28 2.58 -0.29
C PRO A 138 13.19 1.60 0.18
N ASN A 139 13.42 0.84 1.27
CA ASN A 139 12.46 -0.18 1.72
C ASN A 139 11.64 0.25 2.94
N LEU A 140 12.08 1.31 3.64
CA LEU A 140 11.43 1.76 4.86
C LEU A 140 10.10 2.43 4.54
N GLU A 141 9.04 1.98 5.20
CA GLU A 141 7.73 2.58 5.09
C GLU A 141 7.26 3.18 6.43
N ALA A 142 6.40 4.20 6.35
CA ALA A 142 5.83 4.87 7.52
C ALA A 142 4.46 5.48 7.20
N ASN A 143 3.78 5.96 8.25
CA ASN A 143 2.52 6.66 8.11
C ASN A 143 2.33 7.72 9.21
N THR A 144 1.21 8.44 9.14
CA THR A 144 0.68 9.27 10.23
C THR A 144 -0.81 9.00 10.40
N ILE A 145 -1.34 9.26 11.60
CA ILE A 145 -2.77 9.15 11.89
C ILE A 145 -3.35 10.56 11.93
N ILE A 146 -4.12 10.93 10.91
CA ILE A 146 -4.70 12.27 10.74
C ILE A 146 -6.13 12.40 11.30
N ALA A 147 -6.78 11.27 11.62
CA ALA A 147 -8.05 11.23 12.35
C ALA A 147 -8.27 9.86 12.98
N ASP A 148 -8.87 9.84 14.16
CA ASP A 148 -9.30 8.65 14.88
C ASP A 148 -10.59 8.91 15.67
N ASP A 149 -10.91 8.06 16.65
CA ASP A 149 -12.12 8.21 17.49
C ASP A 149 -12.10 9.50 18.35
N ALA A 150 -10.94 10.17 18.53
CA ALA A 150 -10.82 11.45 19.22
C ALA A 150 -11.13 12.65 18.30
N GLY A 151 -11.16 12.45 16.99
CA GLY A 151 -11.45 13.48 16.00
C GLY A 151 -10.35 13.67 14.96
N ILE A 152 -10.32 14.84 14.33
CA ILE A 152 -9.34 15.22 13.31
C ILE A 152 -8.12 15.86 13.99
N HIS A 153 -6.93 15.43 13.59
CA HIS A 153 -5.65 15.89 14.13
C HIS A 153 -5.04 16.96 13.21
N TRP A 154 -5.44 18.23 13.40
CA TRP A 154 -5.10 19.33 12.49
C TRP A 154 -3.62 19.65 12.41
N LYS A 155 -2.89 19.57 13.54
CA LYS A 155 -1.44 19.78 13.55
C LYS A 155 -0.71 18.60 12.87
N THR A 156 -1.21 17.39 13.08
CA THR A 156 -0.67 16.19 12.42
C THR A 156 -0.88 16.27 10.91
N ILE A 157 -2.04 16.76 10.42
CA ILE A 157 -2.29 17.01 9.00
C ILE A 157 -1.24 17.98 8.43
N ARG A 158 -0.99 19.10 9.11
CA ARG A 158 0.03 20.08 8.68
C ARG A 158 1.41 19.43 8.58
N ARG A 159 1.84 18.72 9.61
CA ARG A 159 3.13 18.04 9.66
C ARG A 159 3.25 16.94 8.61
N THR A 160 2.17 16.24 8.32
CA THR A 160 2.09 15.25 7.24
C THR A 160 2.32 15.89 5.87
N ALA A 161 1.68 17.02 5.59
CA ALA A 161 1.87 17.74 4.34
C ALA A 161 3.31 18.28 4.19
N GLU A 162 3.89 18.82 5.26
CA GLU A 162 5.29 19.25 5.29
C GLU A 162 6.26 18.09 5.02
N LEU A 163 6.07 16.94 5.68
CA LEU A 163 6.86 15.74 5.46
C LEU A 163 6.80 15.28 3.99
N VAL A 164 5.59 15.16 3.44
CA VAL A 164 5.42 14.71 2.04
C VAL A 164 6.10 15.66 1.06
N LYS A 165 5.99 16.98 1.29
CA LYS A 165 6.69 17.98 0.47
C LYS A 165 8.21 17.81 0.57
N TYR A 166 8.75 17.67 1.79
CA TYR A 166 10.18 17.45 2.01
C TYR A 166 10.67 16.17 1.30
N VAL A 167 9.97 15.05 1.50
CA VAL A 167 10.35 13.75 0.91
C VAL A 167 10.30 13.82 -0.62
N ALA A 168 9.30 14.47 -1.20
CA ALA A 168 9.23 14.67 -2.64
C ALA A 168 10.45 15.43 -3.17
N GLU A 169 10.86 16.52 -2.51
CA GLU A 169 11.98 17.36 -2.92
C GLU A 169 13.36 16.73 -2.68
N HIS A 170 13.49 15.77 -1.76
CA HIS A 170 14.78 15.21 -1.31
C HIS A 170 14.97 13.73 -1.65
N SER A 171 14.01 13.06 -2.26
CA SER A 171 14.16 11.69 -2.78
C SER A 171 14.25 11.69 -4.30
N GLU A 172 14.90 10.66 -4.85
CA GLU A 172 15.04 10.54 -6.30
C GLU A 172 13.66 10.52 -6.98
N ARG A 173 13.35 11.51 -7.82
CA ARG A 173 12.05 11.68 -8.51
C ARG A 173 10.84 11.69 -7.59
N GLY A 174 11.02 12.04 -6.31
CA GLY A 174 9.93 11.99 -5.33
C GLY A 174 9.53 10.59 -4.88
N GLN A 175 10.31 9.55 -5.23
CA GLN A 175 9.98 8.14 -5.01
C GLN A 175 9.72 7.81 -3.54
N GLY A 176 10.38 8.46 -2.60
CA GLY A 176 10.18 8.24 -1.17
C GLY A 176 8.75 8.48 -0.70
N THR A 177 7.96 9.28 -1.42
CA THR A 177 6.55 9.52 -1.10
C THR A 177 5.66 8.29 -1.33
N PHE A 178 6.09 7.34 -2.15
CA PHE A 178 5.42 6.05 -2.34
C PHE A 178 5.39 5.22 -1.07
N ASN A 179 6.41 5.37 -0.23
CA ASN A 179 6.57 4.62 1.03
C ASN A 179 5.87 5.28 2.23
N PHE A 180 5.03 6.29 2.00
CA PHE A 180 4.37 7.02 3.07
C PHE A 180 2.88 7.27 2.78
N THR A 181 2.05 7.22 3.82
CA THR A 181 0.62 7.59 3.72
C THR A 181 0.11 8.24 5.00
N ALA A 182 -0.87 9.12 4.86
CA ALA A 182 -1.73 9.54 5.96
C ALA A 182 -2.89 8.55 6.12
N THR A 183 -3.27 8.22 7.36
CA THR A 183 -4.41 7.34 7.66
C THR A 183 -5.43 8.04 8.53
N ALA A 184 -6.71 7.81 8.25
CA ALA A 184 -7.83 8.33 9.03
C ALA A 184 -8.77 7.17 9.39
N MET A 185 -9.18 7.06 10.66
CA MET A 185 -10.07 6.03 11.19
C MET A 185 -9.61 4.57 10.96
N LEU A 186 -8.39 4.35 10.48
CA LEU A 186 -7.83 3.01 10.31
C LEU A 186 -7.52 2.41 11.68
N LYS A 187 -8.01 1.21 11.92
CA LYS A 187 -7.71 0.48 13.17
C LYS A 187 -6.34 -0.20 13.07
N PRO A 188 -5.64 -0.40 14.19
CA PRO A 188 -4.34 -1.08 14.20
C PRO A 188 -4.43 -2.53 13.70
N LEU A 189 -3.27 -3.10 13.35
CA LEU A 189 -3.10 -4.50 12.96
C LEU A 189 -3.66 -4.86 11.56
N GLY A 190 -3.80 -3.88 10.66
CA GLY A 190 -4.08 -4.11 9.25
C GLY A 190 -2.82 -4.56 8.49
N PRO A 191 -2.93 -5.44 7.45
CA PRO A 191 -1.76 -5.98 6.75
C PRO A 191 -1.22 -5.08 5.64
N PHE A 192 -1.96 -4.08 5.18
CA PHE A 192 -1.59 -3.28 4.00
C PHE A 192 -0.71 -2.08 4.32
N TYR A 193 0.31 -1.89 3.52
CA TYR A 193 1.29 -0.82 3.60
C TYR A 193 0.96 0.36 2.66
N PRO A 194 1.48 1.55 2.97
CA PRO A 194 2.21 1.95 4.19
C PRO A 194 1.33 2.25 5.41
N GLY A 195 -0.01 2.13 5.33
CA GLY A 195 -0.93 2.50 6.41
C GLY A 195 -0.92 1.59 7.66
N ALA A 196 -0.27 0.44 7.60
CA ALA A 196 -0.23 -0.50 8.72
C ALA A 196 0.46 0.08 9.96
N TYR A 197 -0.11 -0.15 11.13
CA TYR A 197 0.49 0.23 12.42
C TYR A 197 0.01 -0.65 13.57
N HIS A 198 0.68 -0.59 14.72
CA HIS A 198 0.20 -1.18 15.97
C HIS A 198 0.76 -0.46 17.19
N THR A 199 0.04 -0.57 18.31
CA THR A 199 0.46 -0.10 19.64
C THR A 199 0.49 -1.25 20.66
N SER A 200 0.40 -2.48 20.17
CA SER A 200 0.32 -3.70 20.98
C SER A 200 1.69 -4.15 21.50
N ALA A 201 1.69 -5.20 22.32
CA ALA A 201 2.93 -5.82 22.81
C ALA A 201 3.72 -6.58 21.71
N GLY A 202 3.16 -6.73 20.52
CA GLY A 202 3.76 -7.48 19.42
C GLY A 202 3.38 -8.97 19.41
N LYS A 203 4.07 -9.75 18.53
CA LYS A 203 3.80 -11.18 18.27
C LYS A 203 2.41 -11.47 17.72
N GLN A 204 1.96 -10.62 16.82
CA GLN A 204 0.72 -10.78 16.07
C GLN A 204 1.02 -10.79 14.57
N PHE A 205 0.13 -11.37 13.76
CA PHE A 205 0.22 -11.30 12.32
C PHE A 205 -1.16 -11.29 11.65
N ALA A 206 -1.20 -10.69 10.44
CA ALA A 206 -2.38 -10.57 9.60
C ALA A 206 -2.06 -10.96 8.16
N ILE A 207 -3.09 -11.21 7.35
CA ILE A 207 -2.97 -11.62 5.96
C ILE A 207 -3.84 -10.70 5.10
N GLY A 208 -3.28 -10.20 3.99
CA GLY A 208 -4.00 -9.41 2.99
C GLY A 208 -3.91 -10.05 1.60
N PHE A 209 -4.99 -9.96 0.83
CA PHE A 209 -5.08 -10.52 -0.52
C PHE A 209 -4.82 -9.49 -1.62
N GLU A 210 -4.49 -10.02 -2.79
CA GLU A 210 -4.57 -9.36 -4.08
C GLU A 210 -5.66 -10.04 -4.89
N GLY A 211 -6.84 -9.45 -4.89
CA GLY A 211 -8.05 -10.11 -5.35
C GLY A 211 -8.73 -9.48 -6.58
N ALA A 212 -8.10 -8.51 -7.27
CA ALA A 212 -8.71 -7.85 -8.42
C ALA A 212 -9.10 -8.83 -9.54
N GLY A 213 -8.34 -9.92 -9.72
CA GLY A 213 -8.68 -10.98 -10.67
C GLY A 213 -10.00 -11.69 -10.34
N VAL A 214 -10.28 -11.93 -9.06
CA VAL A 214 -11.54 -12.52 -8.60
C VAL A 214 -12.72 -11.59 -8.90
N VAL A 215 -12.53 -10.28 -8.68
CA VAL A 215 -13.53 -9.26 -9.03
C VAL A 215 -13.77 -9.26 -10.54
N ALA A 216 -12.70 -9.31 -11.34
CA ALA A 216 -12.81 -9.30 -12.81
C ALA A 216 -13.60 -10.49 -13.35
N GLU A 217 -13.37 -11.71 -12.83
CA GLU A 217 -14.11 -12.91 -13.23
C GLU A 217 -15.61 -12.80 -12.89
N VAL A 218 -15.93 -12.37 -11.68
CA VAL A 218 -17.34 -12.23 -11.25
C VAL A 218 -18.03 -11.12 -12.03
N PHE A 219 -17.41 -9.96 -12.18
CA PHE A 219 -17.99 -8.81 -12.86
C PHE A 219 -18.18 -9.04 -14.38
N ALA A 220 -17.30 -9.81 -15.01
CA ALA A 220 -17.48 -10.19 -16.41
C ALA A 220 -18.69 -11.12 -16.62
N ARG A 221 -18.96 -12.03 -15.66
CA ARG A 221 -20.09 -12.95 -15.70
C ARG A 221 -21.41 -12.25 -15.35
N ASP A 222 -21.42 -11.44 -14.31
CA ASP A 222 -22.63 -10.85 -13.74
C ASP A 222 -22.87 -9.41 -14.23
N LYS A 223 -22.38 -9.11 -15.42
CA LYS A 223 -22.38 -7.78 -16.05
C LYS A 223 -23.71 -7.04 -15.87
N GLY A 224 -23.67 -5.88 -15.20
CA GLY A 224 -24.83 -5.02 -14.95
C GLY A 224 -25.82 -5.53 -13.89
N ASN A 225 -25.63 -6.75 -13.34
CA ASN A 225 -26.51 -7.31 -12.32
C ASN A 225 -25.89 -7.13 -10.93
N ALA A 226 -26.26 -6.04 -10.24
CA ALA A 226 -25.66 -5.67 -8.94
C ALA A 226 -25.92 -6.70 -7.84
N GLU A 227 -27.08 -7.35 -7.80
CA GLU A 227 -27.46 -8.34 -6.78
C GLU A 227 -26.66 -9.63 -6.95
N ALA A 228 -26.64 -10.17 -8.18
CA ALA A 228 -25.85 -11.35 -8.50
C ALA A 228 -24.37 -11.09 -8.23
N ALA A 229 -23.81 -9.98 -8.73
CA ALA A 229 -22.41 -9.62 -8.56
C ALA A 229 -22.03 -9.50 -7.08
N THR A 230 -22.87 -8.91 -6.22
CA THR A 230 -22.60 -8.81 -4.76
C THR A 230 -22.56 -10.20 -4.12
N THR A 231 -23.54 -11.06 -4.44
CA THR A 231 -23.65 -12.41 -3.88
C THR A 231 -22.48 -13.29 -4.30
N ASP A 232 -22.22 -13.33 -5.60
CA ASP A 232 -21.20 -14.20 -6.20
C ASP A 232 -19.78 -13.75 -5.83
N LEU A 233 -19.54 -12.43 -5.78
CA LEU A 233 -18.26 -11.89 -5.31
C LEU A 233 -18.02 -12.21 -3.83
N THR A 234 -19.06 -12.09 -2.97
CA THR A 234 -18.96 -12.50 -1.56
C THR A 234 -18.58 -13.97 -1.46
N ALA A 235 -19.22 -14.85 -2.23
CA ALA A 235 -18.93 -16.28 -2.23
C ALA A 235 -17.51 -16.59 -2.72
N ALA A 236 -17.07 -15.93 -3.81
CA ALA A 236 -15.75 -16.11 -4.38
C ALA A 236 -14.64 -15.65 -3.41
N LEU A 237 -14.78 -14.46 -2.82
CA LEU A 237 -13.82 -13.95 -1.82
C LEU A 237 -13.81 -14.82 -0.56
N THR A 238 -14.97 -15.29 -0.11
CA THR A 238 -15.11 -16.17 1.07
C THR A 238 -14.30 -17.45 0.91
N LYS A 239 -14.32 -18.08 -0.27
CA LYS A 239 -13.54 -19.29 -0.57
C LYS A 239 -12.07 -19.11 -0.21
N HIS A 240 -11.46 -18.01 -0.65
CA HIS A 240 -10.04 -17.73 -0.43
C HIS A 240 -9.75 -17.22 0.98
N ALA A 241 -10.59 -16.35 1.53
CA ALA A 241 -10.44 -15.83 2.88
C ALA A 241 -10.54 -16.92 3.94
N LYS A 242 -11.39 -17.93 3.75
CA LYS A 242 -11.46 -19.12 4.65
C LYS A 242 -10.20 -19.99 4.60
N VAL A 243 -9.51 -20.06 3.46
CA VAL A 243 -8.19 -20.73 3.38
C VAL A 243 -7.18 -19.95 4.22
N ALA A 244 -7.11 -18.63 4.06
CA ALA A 244 -6.21 -17.78 4.83
C ALA A 244 -6.49 -17.85 6.34
N GLU A 245 -7.75 -17.81 6.74
CA GLU A 245 -8.14 -17.93 8.15
C GLU A 245 -7.69 -19.27 8.75
N ARG A 246 -7.84 -20.39 8.01
CA ARG A 246 -7.37 -21.71 8.48
C ARG A 246 -5.84 -21.75 8.61
N ILE A 247 -5.11 -21.24 7.61
CA ILE A 247 -3.64 -21.19 7.65
C ILE A 247 -3.19 -20.31 8.81
N GLY A 248 -3.76 -19.10 8.96
CA GLY A 248 -3.43 -18.20 10.05
C GLY A 248 -3.65 -18.82 11.43
N ASN A 249 -4.81 -19.46 11.66
CA ASN A 249 -5.12 -20.13 12.93
C ASN A 249 -4.17 -21.32 13.21
N ARG A 250 -3.81 -22.11 12.18
CA ARG A 250 -2.86 -23.22 12.32
C ARG A 250 -1.48 -22.70 12.74
N VAL A 251 -0.95 -21.72 12.02
CA VAL A 251 0.36 -21.13 12.34
C VAL A 251 0.37 -20.49 13.73
N ALA A 252 -0.71 -19.82 14.12
CA ALA A 252 -0.86 -19.26 15.46
C ALA A 252 -0.76 -20.35 16.55
N ALA A 253 -1.47 -21.47 16.38
CA ALA A 253 -1.45 -22.57 17.31
C ALA A 253 -0.02 -23.21 17.47
N GLU A 254 0.75 -23.23 16.39
CA GLU A 254 2.07 -23.85 16.38
C GLU A 254 3.21 -22.92 16.81
N THR A 255 3.02 -21.59 16.75
CA THR A 255 4.11 -20.61 16.96
C THR A 255 3.98 -19.77 18.22
N ARG A 256 2.86 -19.83 18.93
CA ARG A 256 2.50 -18.91 20.04
C ARG A 256 2.38 -17.45 19.61
N TRP A 257 2.20 -17.19 18.32
CA TRP A 257 1.84 -15.87 17.77
C TRP A 257 0.31 -15.80 17.64
N SER A 258 -0.23 -14.58 17.72
CA SER A 258 -1.66 -14.37 17.58
C SER A 258 -2.01 -14.01 16.14
N PHE A 259 -2.86 -14.80 15.50
CA PHE A 259 -3.47 -14.44 14.22
C PHE A 259 -4.59 -13.43 14.45
N VAL A 260 -4.48 -12.23 13.85
CA VAL A 260 -5.44 -11.15 14.10
C VAL A 260 -6.55 -11.08 13.06
N GLY A 261 -6.35 -11.64 11.88
CA GLY A 261 -7.40 -11.72 10.87
C GLY A 261 -6.91 -11.62 9.43
N VAL A 262 -7.88 -11.60 8.53
CA VAL A 262 -7.69 -11.43 7.09
C VAL A 262 -8.24 -10.07 6.67
N ASP A 263 -7.53 -9.36 5.83
CA ASP A 263 -8.09 -8.26 5.04
C ASP A 263 -8.45 -8.80 3.64
N PRO A 264 -9.73 -9.03 3.34
CA PRO A 264 -10.16 -9.59 2.07
C PRO A 264 -10.30 -8.52 0.96
N THR A 265 -9.72 -7.34 1.16
CA THR A 265 -9.64 -6.29 0.15
C THR A 265 -9.07 -6.84 -1.15
N PRO A 266 -9.74 -6.68 -2.30
CA PRO A 266 -9.23 -7.10 -3.58
C PRO A 266 -8.25 -6.05 -4.15
N ALA A 267 -7.06 -5.96 -3.56
CA ALA A 267 -6.03 -5.05 -4.05
C ALA A 267 -5.66 -5.39 -5.50
N PRO A 268 -5.52 -4.40 -6.40
CA PRO A 268 -4.97 -4.61 -7.73
C PRO A 268 -3.44 -4.57 -7.71
N LEU A 269 -2.82 -5.14 -8.73
CA LEU A 269 -1.40 -4.94 -9.03
C LEU A 269 -1.15 -5.11 -10.52
N GLY A 270 -0.54 -4.11 -11.13
CA GLY A 270 -0.04 -4.18 -12.49
C GLY A 270 -1.15 -4.37 -13.53
N GLU A 271 -1.07 -5.47 -14.26
CA GLU A 271 -2.03 -5.83 -15.31
C GLU A 271 -3.35 -6.43 -14.76
N VAL A 272 -3.34 -6.87 -13.50
CA VAL A 272 -4.56 -7.40 -12.84
C VAL A 272 -5.35 -6.23 -12.28
N SER A 273 -6.13 -5.61 -13.15
CA SER A 273 -6.74 -4.29 -12.97
C SER A 273 -8.14 -4.35 -12.39
N ILE A 274 -8.34 -3.59 -11.30
CA ILE A 274 -9.67 -3.31 -10.75
C ILE A 274 -10.45 -2.33 -11.65
N GLY A 275 -9.74 -1.44 -12.35
CA GLY A 275 -10.32 -0.55 -13.34
C GLY A 275 -10.99 -1.36 -14.47
N THR A 276 -10.28 -2.35 -15.03
CA THR A 276 -10.84 -3.27 -16.04
C THR A 276 -12.06 -4.01 -15.51
N ALA A 277 -12.02 -4.51 -14.27
CA ALA A 277 -13.15 -5.22 -13.69
C ALA A 277 -14.42 -4.33 -13.64
N ILE A 278 -14.26 -3.10 -13.17
CA ILE A 278 -15.37 -2.12 -13.09
C ILE A 278 -15.89 -1.75 -14.48
N GLU A 279 -15.01 -1.56 -15.47
CA GLU A 279 -15.43 -1.30 -16.86
C GLU A 279 -16.21 -2.46 -17.46
N ASN A 280 -15.78 -3.70 -17.25
CA ASN A 280 -16.48 -4.88 -17.69
C ASN A 280 -17.89 -4.98 -17.08
N PHE A 281 -18.04 -4.63 -15.81
CA PHE A 281 -19.33 -4.65 -15.14
C PHE A 281 -20.27 -3.55 -15.63
N THR A 282 -19.76 -2.32 -15.75
CA THR A 282 -20.57 -1.14 -16.10
C THR A 282 -20.81 -0.99 -17.60
N GLY A 283 -19.94 -1.55 -18.43
CA GLY A 283 -19.91 -1.32 -19.88
C GLY A 283 -19.43 0.09 -20.27
N ALA A 284 -18.81 0.82 -19.34
CA ALA A 284 -18.33 2.19 -19.53
C ALA A 284 -16.94 2.36 -18.93
N LYS A 285 -16.19 3.40 -19.34
CA LYS A 285 -14.87 3.71 -18.79
C LYS A 285 -14.96 3.99 -17.28
N PHE A 286 -13.94 3.56 -16.53
CA PHE A 286 -13.78 3.95 -15.12
C PHE A 286 -13.79 5.48 -15.02
N GLY A 287 -14.52 6.01 -14.03
CA GLY A 287 -14.78 7.43 -13.90
C GLY A 287 -16.15 7.86 -14.43
N SER A 288 -16.77 7.06 -15.29
CA SER A 288 -18.14 7.32 -15.79
C SER A 288 -19.21 6.97 -14.75
N SER A 289 -20.44 7.39 -15.00
CA SER A 289 -21.60 6.97 -14.20
C SER A 289 -21.68 5.44 -14.10
N GLY A 290 -21.93 4.93 -12.89
CA GLY A 290 -21.89 3.51 -12.56
C GLY A 290 -20.63 3.09 -11.81
N THR A 291 -19.50 3.80 -11.92
CA THR A 291 -18.25 3.52 -11.19
C THR A 291 -18.49 3.51 -9.66
N LEU A 292 -19.18 4.50 -9.11
CA LEU A 292 -19.49 4.57 -7.69
C LEU A 292 -20.36 3.38 -7.24
N THR A 293 -21.31 2.94 -8.07
CA THR A 293 -22.15 1.77 -7.79
C THR A 293 -21.31 0.49 -7.76
N ALA A 294 -20.42 0.30 -8.74
CA ALA A 294 -19.51 -0.85 -8.78
C ALA A 294 -18.56 -0.86 -7.56
N ALA A 295 -18.03 0.29 -7.17
CA ALA A 295 -17.20 0.43 -5.96
C ALA A 295 -17.95 0.02 -4.69
N ARG A 296 -19.24 0.41 -4.57
CA ARG A 296 -20.11 -0.01 -3.48
C ARG A 296 -20.35 -1.52 -3.47
N ILE A 297 -20.60 -2.13 -4.64
CA ILE A 297 -20.82 -3.58 -4.76
C ILE A 297 -19.60 -4.34 -4.25
N ILE A 298 -18.40 -3.99 -4.70
CA ILE A 298 -17.14 -4.61 -4.27
C ILE A 298 -16.98 -4.49 -2.75
N THR A 299 -17.12 -3.29 -2.22
CA THR A 299 -16.95 -3.05 -0.77
C THR A 299 -18.01 -3.79 0.06
N ALA A 300 -19.26 -3.85 -0.40
CA ALA A 300 -20.31 -4.60 0.26
C ALA A 300 -20.01 -6.12 0.30
N ALA A 301 -19.53 -6.66 -0.82
CA ALA A 301 -19.13 -8.07 -0.91
C ALA A 301 -17.95 -8.38 0.04
N VAL A 302 -16.91 -7.53 0.05
CA VAL A 302 -15.76 -7.67 0.95
C VAL A 302 -16.20 -7.68 2.42
N LYS A 303 -17.03 -6.73 2.83
CA LYS A 303 -17.53 -6.65 4.20
C LYS A 303 -18.41 -7.83 4.62
N ALA A 304 -19.07 -8.47 3.66
CA ALA A 304 -19.91 -9.65 3.90
C ALA A 304 -19.12 -10.97 4.02
N VAL A 305 -17.82 -10.98 3.76
CA VAL A 305 -16.96 -12.18 3.89
C VAL A 305 -16.92 -12.64 5.36
N PRO A 306 -17.37 -13.87 5.70
CA PRO A 306 -17.53 -14.33 7.08
C PRO A 306 -16.22 -14.92 7.66
N VAL A 307 -15.22 -14.08 7.82
CA VAL A 307 -13.93 -14.37 8.49
C VAL A 307 -13.65 -13.31 9.55
N LYS A 308 -12.69 -13.53 10.41
CA LYS A 308 -12.17 -12.48 11.27
C LYS A 308 -11.46 -11.44 10.41
N GLN A 309 -12.13 -10.33 10.13
CA GLN A 309 -11.61 -9.26 9.29
C GLN A 309 -10.74 -8.28 10.08
N THR A 310 -9.75 -7.69 9.39
CA THR A 310 -8.90 -6.59 9.87
C THR A 310 -8.56 -5.64 8.70
N GLY A 311 -7.94 -4.51 8.98
CA GLY A 311 -7.47 -3.57 7.96
C GLY A 311 -8.58 -2.73 7.33
N TYR A 312 -8.50 -2.50 6.04
CA TYR A 312 -9.42 -1.63 5.30
C TYR A 312 -10.77 -2.30 4.99
N ALA A 313 -10.73 -3.55 4.62
CA ALA A 313 -11.91 -4.35 4.27
C ALA A 313 -12.84 -3.65 3.25
N GLY A 314 -12.31 -3.32 2.07
CA GLY A 314 -13.06 -2.65 1.01
C GLY A 314 -12.28 -2.52 -0.31
N LEU A 315 -12.84 -1.81 -1.28
CA LEU A 315 -12.19 -1.57 -2.58
C LEU A 315 -10.96 -0.65 -2.42
N MET A 316 -9.86 -0.97 -3.14
CA MET A 316 -8.71 -0.11 -3.38
C MET A 316 -8.73 0.47 -4.81
N VAL A 317 -8.39 1.76 -4.94
CA VAL A 317 -8.32 2.48 -6.22
C VAL A 317 -6.99 3.24 -6.29
N PRO A 318 -5.86 2.54 -6.40
CA PRO A 318 -4.55 3.17 -6.52
C PRO A 318 -4.35 3.68 -7.95
N VAL A 319 -4.17 5.00 -8.11
CA VAL A 319 -4.13 5.64 -9.43
C VAL A 319 -2.99 5.09 -10.29
N MET A 320 -1.81 4.93 -9.72
CA MET A 320 -0.61 4.51 -10.47
C MET A 320 -0.23 3.03 -10.32
N GLU A 321 -0.83 2.25 -9.41
CA GLU A 321 -0.50 0.82 -9.27
C GLU A 321 -1.39 -0.10 -10.14
N ASP A 322 -2.36 0.46 -10.85
CA ASP A 322 -3.30 -0.23 -11.74
C ASP A 322 -3.23 0.40 -13.13
N LYS A 323 -2.91 -0.41 -14.14
CA LYS A 323 -2.70 0.07 -15.51
C LYS A 323 -3.90 0.84 -16.08
N VAL A 324 -5.11 0.33 -15.88
CA VAL A 324 -6.32 0.96 -16.43
C VAL A 324 -6.68 2.21 -15.64
N LEU A 325 -6.52 2.21 -14.32
CA LEU A 325 -6.73 3.40 -13.53
C LEU A 325 -5.77 4.52 -13.95
N ALA A 326 -4.48 4.22 -14.13
CA ALA A 326 -3.49 5.19 -14.62
C ALA A 326 -3.86 5.73 -16.02
N GLN A 327 -4.33 4.86 -16.93
CA GLN A 327 -4.80 5.27 -18.24
C GLN A 327 -6.01 6.19 -18.15
N ARG A 328 -7.01 5.86 -17.34
CA ARG A 328 -8.23 6.66 -17.17
C ARG A 328 -7.96 7.98 -16.47
N TRP A 329 -6.99 7.99 -15.56
CA TRP A 329 -6.50 9.23 -14.98
C TRP A 329 -5.88 10.14 -16.06
N ALA A 330 -4.99 9.62 -16.91
CA ALA A 330 -4.41 10.39 -18.02
C ALA A 330 -5.47 10.90 -19.01
N GLU A 331 -6.57 10.17 -19.21
CA GLU A 331 -7.72 10.58 -20.02
C GLU A 331 -8.64 11.58 -19.30
N SER A 332 -8.35 11.94 -18.05
CA SER A 332 -9.16 12.83 -17.20
C SER A 332 -10.62 12.37 -17.04
N THR A 333 -10.88 11.06 -17.05
CA THR A 333 -12.22 10.52 -16.79
C THR A 333 -12.61 10.59 -15.32
N TYR A 334 -11.64 10.75 -14.44
CA TYR A 334 -11.80 10.99 -13.01
C TYR A 334 -10.62 11.85 -12.47
N ASN A 335 -10.77 12.37 -11.27
CA ASN A 335 -9.84 13.27 -10.60
C ASN A 335 -9.87 13.04 -9.07
N VAL A 336 -9.20 13.90 -8.29
CA VAL A 336 -9.17 13.83 -6.81
C VAL A 336 -10.59 13.89 -6.23
N ASP A 337 -11.46 14.77 -6.73
CA ASP A 337 -12.85 14.88 -6.23
C ASP A 337 -13.66 13.61 -6.51
N SER A 338 -13.43 12.98 -7.68
CA SER A 338 -14.03 11.70 -8.00
C SER A 338 -13.56 10.61 -7.04
N LEU A 339 -12.26 10.56 -6.71
CA LEU A 339 -11.70 9.62 -5.73
C LEU A 339 -12.28 9.84 -4.33
N LEU A 340 -12.46 11.10 -3.90
CA LEU A 340 -13.14 11.43 -2.64
C LEU A 340 -14.60 10.95 -2.66
N ALA A 341 -15.32 11.15 -3.78
CA ALA A 341 -16.68 10.63 -3.92
C ALA A 341 -16.73 9.10 -3.86
N TYR A 342 -15.80 8.40 -4.54
CA TYR A 342 -15.70 6.93 -4.45
C TYR A 342 -15.30 6.50 -3.04
N SER A 343 -14.48 7.27 -2.33
CA SER A 343 -14.07 7.01 -0.95
C SER A 343 -15.24 7.01 0.03
N ALA A 344 -16.38 7.62 -0.30
CA ALA A 344 -17.60 7.48 0.49
C ALA A 344 -18.13 6.04 0.52
N VAL A 345 -17.86 5.23 -0.49
CA VAL A 345 -18.35 3.85 -0.65
C VAL A 345 -17.24 2.80 -0.81
N CYS A 346 -16.00 3.18 -1.11
CA CYS A 346 -14.85 2.26 -1.21
C CYS A 346 -14.19 2.03 0.16
N GLY A 347 -13.05 1.34 0.19
CA GLY A 347 -12.38 0.92 1.43
C GLY A 347 -11.11 1.68 1.81
N THR A 348 -10.45 2.40 0.90
CA THR A 348 -9.07 2.85 1.13
C THR A 348 -8.79 4.34 1.00
N GLY A 349 -9.59 5.12 0.29
CA GLY A 349 -9.35 6.55 0.14
C GLY A 349 -8.60 6.92 -1.14
N LEU A 350 -7.68 7.87 -1.03
CA LEU A 350 -6.80 8.34 -2.10
C LEU A 350 -5.52 7.50 -2.08
N ASP A 351 -5.14 6.93 -3.22
CA ASP A 351 -3.97 6.08 -3.26
C ASP A 351 -3.13 6.33 -4.51
N THR A 352 -1.81 6.48 -4.33
CA THR A 352 -0.82 6.79 -5.38
C THR A 352 -1.23 7.93 -6.31
N VAL A 353 -1.65 9.05 -5.72
CA VAL A 353 -2.15 10.21 -6.47
C VAL A 353 -1.00 11.14 -6.88
N PRO A 354 -0.68 11.25 -8.19
CA PRO A 354 0.38 12.14 -8.65
C PRO A 354 -0.05 13.61 -8.59
N LEU A 355 0.80 14.45 -8.02
CA LEU A 355 0.56 15.88 -7.83
C LEU A 355 1.68 16.71 -8.47
N PRO A 356 1.41 17.96 -8.90
CA PRO A 356 2.44 18.82 -9.48
C PRO A 356 3.47 19.25 -8.43
N ASP A 357 4.69 19.54 -8.87
CA ASP A 357 5.80 19.99 -8.02
C ASP A 357 5.47 21.27 -7.23
N ASP A 358 4.73 22.18 -7.84
CA ASP A 358 4.35 23.46 -7.25
C ASP A 358 3.14 23.37 -6.30
N ILE A 359 2.66 22.17 -5.99
CA ILE A 359 1.61 22.02 -4.98
C ILE A 359 2.12 22.53 -3.63
N SER A 360 1.33 23.39 -3.00
CA SER A 360 1.70 23.92 -1.69
C SER A 360 1.33 22.97 -0.54
N VAL A 361 1.97 23.17 0.59
CA VAL A 361 1.64 22.45 1.84
C VAL A 361 0.16 22.68 2.19
N GLU A 362 -0.33 23.91 2.05
CA GLU A 362 -1.73 24.28 2.33
C GLU A 362 -2.74 23.57 1.39
N GLN A 363 -2.36 23.32 0.14
CA GLN A 363 -3.19 22.53 -0.77
C GLN A 363 -3.25 21.06 -0.34
N MET A 364 -2.13 20.47 0.02
CA MET A 364 -2.10 19.10 0.55
C MET A 364 -2.85 18.98 1.88
N GLU A 365 -2.73 19.98 2.77
CA GLU A 365 -3.52 20.04 4.02
C GLU A 365 -5.02 19.97 3.74
N ARG A 366 -5.52 20.71 2.72
CA ARG A 366 -6.94 20.64 2.34
C ARG A 366 -7.34 19.24 1.90
N ILE A 367 -6.53 18.59 1.05
CA ILE A 367 -6.81 17.21 0.60
C ILE A 367 -6.86 16.24 1.78
N TYR A 368 -5.87 16.29 2.68
CA TYR A 368 -5.84 15.45 3.88
C TYR A 368 -7.04 15.74 4.81
N SER A 369 -7.42 16.99 4.94
CA SER A 369 -8.59 17.42 5.74
C SER A 369 -9.89 16.87 5.19
N ASP A 370 -10.06 16.83 3.87
CA ASP A 370 -11.23 16.25 3.21
C ASP A 370 -11.29 14.73 3.43
N VAL A 371 -10.16 14.04 3.32
CA VAL A 371 -10.08 12.60 3.63
C VAL A 371 -10.42 12.33 5.10
N ALA A 372 -9.85 13.10 6.03
CA ALA A 372 -10.12 12.96 7.46
C ALA A 372 -11.60 13.23 7.79
N SER A 373 -12.18 14.28 7.20
CA SER A 373 -13.60 14.64 7.37
C SER A 373 -14.53 13.55 6.87
N LEU A 374 -14.22 12.97 5.69
CA LEU A 374 -14.99 11.89 5.10
C LEU A 374 -14.89 10.60 5.93
N ALA A 375 -13.67 10.25 6.37
CA ALA A 375 -13.42 9.08 7.20
C ALA A 375 -14.16 9.16 8.54
N LEU A 376 -14.08 10.29 9.22
CA LEU A 376 -14.76 10.54 10.50
C LEU A 376 -16.28 10.50 10.32
N LYS A 377 -16.82 11.20 9.29
CA LYS A 377 -18.27 11.23 9.01
C LYS A 377 -18.87 9.83 8.86
N TRP A 378 -18.18 8.94 8.18
CA TRP A 378 -18.67 7.60 7.87
C TRP A 378 -18.11 6.51 8.79
N ASN A 379 -17.29 6.90 9.79
CA ASN A 379 -16.59 5.97 10.70
C ASN A 379 -15.97 4.81 9.94
N LYS A 380 -15.13 5.12 8.95
CA LYS A 380 -14.53 4.14 8.06
C LYS A 380 -13.05 4.42 7.84
N PRO A 381 -12.22 3.37 7.68
CA PRO A 381 -10.80 3.56 7.39
C PRO A 381 -10.62 4.18 6.00
N LEU A 382 -9.82 5.24 5.93
CA LEU A 382 -9.32 5.82 4.69
C LEU A 382 -7.83 6.12 4.85
N SER A 383 -7.13 6.24 3.72
CA SER A 383 -5.76 6.75 3.66
C SER A 383 -5.62 7.75 2.52
N ALA A 384 -4.53 8.50 2.54
CA ALA A 384 -4.16 9.38 1.45
C ALA A 384 -2.65 9.27 1.20
N ARG A 385 -2.27 8.68 0.06
CA ARG A 385 -0.90 8.59 -0.44
C ARG A 385 -0.77 9.57 -1.60
N LEU A 386 -0.24 10.76 -1.27
CA LEU A 386 -0.05 11.86 -2.19
C LEU A 386 1.40 11.87 -2.66
N GLN A 387 1.61 12.01 -3.98
CA GLN A 387 2.92 11.91 -4.60
C GLN A 387 3.24 13.16 -5.45
N PRO A 388 3.71 14.27 -4.85
CA PRO A 388 4.25 15.39 -5.60
C PRO A 388 5.46 14.93 -6.43
N VAL A 389 5.51 15.30 -7.72
CA VAL A 389 6.54 14.86 -8.67
C VAL A 389 7.51 15.99 -8.94
N PRO A 390 8.76 15.94 -8.42
CA PRO A 390 9.72 17.03 -8.54
C PRO A 390 9.97 17.46 -9.98
N GLY A 391 9.96 18.78 -10.21
CA GLY A 391 10.20 19.39 -11.50
C GLY A 391 9.09 19.20 -12.52
N LYS A 392 7.96 18.57 -12.19
CA LYS A 392 6.85 18.34 -13.10
C LYS A 392 5.65 19.21 -12.77
N LYS A 393 4.97 19.67 -13.82
CA LYS A 393 3.76 20.51 -13.72
C LYS A 393 2.52 19.74 -14.13
N ALA A 394 1.38 20.30 -13.80
CA ALA A 394 0.10 19.81 -14.32
C ALA A 394 0.11 19.74 -15.85
N GLY A 395 -0.38 18.64 -16.41
CA GLY A 395 -0.36 18.30 -17.82
C GLY A 395 0.86 17.49 -18.26
N GLU A 396 1.91 17.40 -17.46
CA GLU A 396 3.08 16.57 -17.76
C GLU A 396 2.89 15.13 -17.27
N MET A 397 3.71 14.22 -17.81
CA MET A 397 3.74 12.82 -17.37
C MET A 397 4.67 12.66 -16.16
N THR A 398 4.26 11.82 -15.22
CA THR A 398 5.18 11.29 -14.19
C THR A 398 6.32 10.51 -14.85
N ASP A 399 7.42 10.32 -14.14
CA ASP A 399 8.61 9.61 -14.67
C ASP A 399 9.24 8.65 -13.64
N TYR A 400 8.38 8.06 -12.80
CA TYR A 400 8.80 7.04 -11.85
C TYR A 400 9.44 5.85 -12.56
N GLN A 401 10.47 5.27 -11.93
CA GLN A 401 11.15 4.05 -12.40
C GLN A 401 10.80 2.82 -11.53
N ASP A 402 9.83 2.97 -10.66
CA ASP A 402 9.35 1.89 -9.80
C ASP A 402 8.56 0.86 -10.62
N PRO A 403 8.85 -0.45 -10.48
CA PRO A 403 8.17 -1.50 -11.23
C PRO A 403 6.69 -1.65 -10.87
N TYR A 404 6.24 -1.10 -9.76
CA TYR A 404 4.85 -1.13 -9.32
C TYR A 404 4.02 0.07 -9.80
N LEU A 405 4.66 1.11 -10.37
CA LEU A 405 3.99 2.34 -10.77
C LEU A 405 3.89 2.49 -12.30
N PHE A 406 2.69 2.74 -12.79
CA PHE A 406 2.42 3.18 -14.16
C PHE A 406 2.47 4.70 -14.24
N ASN A 407 3.34 5.22 -15.08
CA ASN A 407 3.41 6.66 -15.31
C ASN A 407 2.12 7.17 -15.96
N THR A 408 1.64 8.32 -15.48
CA THR A 408 0.38 8.92 -15.91
C THR A 408 0.48 10.46 -15.89
N THR A 409 -0.53 11.16 -16.40
CA THR A 409 -0.57 12.62 -16.43
C THR A 409 -0.80 13.19 -15.04
N ILE A 410 -0.09 14.24 -14.68
CA ILE A 410 -0.30 15.00 -13.45
C ILE A 410 -1.46 15.96 -13.66
N HIS A 411 -2.46 15.90 -12.78
CA HIS A 411 -3.60 16.82 -12.85
C HIS A 411 -3.36 18.10 -12.06
N GLN A 412 -3.98 19.19 -12.52
CA GLN A 412 -4.08 20.43 -11.73
C GLN A 412 -4.93 20.16 -10.50
N VAL A 413 -4.46 20.61 -9.34
CA VAL A 413 -5.23 20.62 -8.09
C VAL A 413 -5.68 22.07 -7.84
N PRO A 414 -6.98 22.33 -7.72
CA PRO A 414 -7.50 23.69 -7.50
C PRO A 414 -7.19 24.25 -6.10
#